data_b05c3b7c62d2d587c57699d04c603f88
#
_entry.id   b05c3b7c62d2d587c57699d04c603f88
#
_cell.length_a   1.000
_cell.length_b   1.000
_cell.length_c   1.000
_cell.angle_alpha   90.00
_cell.angle_beta   90.00
_cell.angle_gamma   90.00
#
_symmetry.space_group_name_H-M   'P 1'
#
loop_
_entity.id
_entity.type
_entity.pdbx_description
1 polymer ?
#
loop_
_entity_poly.entity_id
_entity_poly.type
_entity_poly.pdbx_seq_one_letter_code
_entity_poly.pdbx_strand_id
1 'polypeptide(L)'
;MHAVGARGTVPLGWALYLPEEWCEDLRRRAKAKIPEGVEFKTKLQLGQELLERAGSWDIKRAPVLGDEAYGKNTQLRQDLDETAFQYLFSIDKTASVFAPDTVFSLPERAGQTGRSRTRLRPDRKPEPVQKLIERLASEHLQTVTFRDAPEDGEPLTSRFLFARVKALKRRGNGAEEEPREEWLICDWPDGQEQPTGYWISNLPADTPPEQLARLARMRWKIELDYKQLKGELGLDHYEGRSYLGWYHHTALVTAAHGFLTLERLHPFHQRPA
;
A
#
# COMPACT_ATOMS: atom_id res chain seq x y z
N MET A 1 -8.60 7.03 2.51
CA MET A 1 -8.56 5.55 2.45
C MET A 1 -9.82 5.03 1.80
N HIS A 2 -9.72 3.99 0.96
CA HIS A 2 -10.86 3.40 0.24
C HIS A 2 -10.91 1.89 0.45
N ALA A 3 -12.11 1.33 0.51
CA ALA A 3 -12.32 -0.08 0.28
C ALA A 3 -12.49 -0.30 -1.23
N VAL A 4 -11.76 -1.29 -1.76
CA VAL A 4 -11.74 -1.59 -3.19
C VAL A 4 -12.18 -3.03 -3.40
N GLY A 5 -13.27 -3.22 -4.13
CA GLY A 5 -13.82 -4.53 -4.48
C GLY A 5 -13.83 -4.79 -5.99
N ALA A 6 -14.25 -5.99 -6.37
CA ALA A 6 -14.41 -6.34 -7.79
C ALA A 6 -15.44 -5.43 -8.47
N ARG A 7 -16.57 -5.18 -7.79
CA ARG A 7 -17.75 -4.49 -8.33
C ARG A 7 -17.81 -2.98 -8.04
N GLY A 8 -16.95 -2.45 -7.17
CA GLY A 8 -16.98 -1.03 -6.82
C GLY A 8 -15.94 -0.67 -5.76
N THR A 9 -15.85 0.60 -5.49
CA THR A 9 -14.97 1.21 -4.51
C THR A 9 -15.77 2.17 -3.63
N VAL A 10 -15.36 2.34 -2.37
CA VAL A 10 -16.02 3.27 -1.44
C VAL A 10 -14.96 3.92 -0.57
N PRO A 11 -14.96 5.27 -0.44
CA PRO A 11 -14.14 5.94 0.56
C PRO A 11 -14.57 5.52 1.97
N LEU A 12 -13.63 5.03 2.77
CA LEU A 12 -13.86 4.65 4.17
C LEU A 12 -13.53 5.77 5.14
N GLY A 13 -12.62 6.65 4.79
CA GLY A 13 -12.25 7.73 5.66
C GLY A 13 -11.24 8.69 5.04
N TRP A 14 -11.24 9.87 5.60
CA TRP A 14 -10.39 10.98 5.22
C TRP A 14 -9.59 11.47 6.43
N ALA A 15 -8.39 11.92 6.18
CA ALA A 15 -7.56 12.61 7.15
C ALA A 15 -6.96 13.85 6.47
N LEU A 16 -7.21 15.00 7.05
CA LEU A 16 -6.62 16.25 6.55
C LEU A 16 -5.16 16.32 7.00
N TYR A 17 -4.26 16.34 6.04
CA TYR A 17 -2.85 16.59 6.32
C TYR A 17 -2.66 18.08 6.61
N LEU A 18 -2.26 18.39 7.82
CA LEU A 18 -1.87 19.73 8.22
C LEU A 18 -0.35 19.79 8.31
N PRO A 19 0.33 20.64 7.53
CA PRO A 19 1.75 20.87 7.68
C PRO A 19 2.10 21.32 9.12
N GLU A 20 3.31 21.02 9.57
CA GLU A 20 3.78 21.34 10.91
C GLU A 20 3.62 22.82 11.25
N GLU A 21 3.96 23.69 10.30
CA GLU A 21 3.77 25.16 10.41
C GLU A 21 2.32 25.57 10.70
N TRP A 22 1.34 24.81 10.23
CA TRP A 22 -0.08 25.05 10.51
C TRP A 22 -0.47 24.58 11.90
N CYS A 23 0.20 23.56 12.39
CA CYS A 23 -0.04 23.06 13.76
C CYS A 23 0.55 23.96 14.83
N GLU A 24 1.62 24.70 14.53
CA GLU A 24 2.32 25.61 15.43
C GLU A 24 1.75 27.03 15.43
N ASP A 25 1.19 27.50 14.31
CA ASP A 25 0.66 28.87 14.17
C ASP A 25 -0.72 29.00 14.84
N LEU A 26 -0.75 29.51 16.06
CA LEU A 26 -1.98 29.72 16.84
C LEU A 26 -3.01 30.63 16.12
N ARG A 27 -2.57 31.62 15.34
CA ARG A 27 -3.47 32.52 14.60
C ARG A 27 -4.15 31.80 13.46
N ARG A 28 -3.39 31.00 12.70
CA ARG A 28 -3.95 30.15 11.63
C ARG A 28 -4.91 29.11 12.21
N ARG A 29 -4.53 28.46 13.30
CA ARG A 29 -5.39 27.49 14.00
C ARG A 29 -6.74 28.10 14.40
N ALA A 30 -6.70 29.25 15.07
CA ALA A 30 -7.92 29.93 15.51
C ALA A 30 -8.80 30.32 14.29
N LYS A 31 -8.22 30.90 13.23
CA LYS A 31 -8.94 31.28 12.02
C LYS A 31 -9.57 30.10 11.31
N ALA A 32 -8.89 28.95 11.25
CA ALA A 32 -9.38 27.73 10.61
C ALA A 32 -10.23 26.86 11.57
N LYS A 33 -10.40 27.29 12.82
CA LYS A 33 -11.13 26.53 13.87
C LYS A 33 -10.60 25.11 14.04
N ILE A 34 -9.26 24.96 14.04
CA ILE A 34 -8.60 23.68 14.28
C ILE A 34 -8.69 23.37 15.77
N PRO A 35 -9.25 22.20 16.18
CA PRO A 35 -9.35 21.82 17.58
C PRO A 35 -7.97 21.77 18.27
N GLU A 36 -7.93 22.07 19.58
CA GLU A 36 -6.68 22.12 20.37
C GLU A 36 -5.93 20.78 20.35
N GLY A 37 -6.64 19.67 20.42
CA GLY A 37 -6.04 18.33 20.41
C GLY A 37 -5.54 17.83 19.04
N VAL A 38 -5.63 18.65 17.98
CA VAL A 38 -5.07 18.29 16.67
C VAL A 38 -3.61 18.67 16.63
N GLU A 39 -2.75 17.65 16.54
CA GLU A 39 -1.29 17.78 16.45
C GLU A 39 -0.80 17.45 15.04
N PHE A 40 0.45 17.81 14.74
CA PHE A 40 1.11 17.41 13.52
C PHE A 40 1.24 15.90 13.44
N LYS A 41 0.89 15.34 12.27
CA LYS A 41 1.07 13.94 11.94
C LYS A 41 1.55 13.80 10.51
N THR A 42 2.51 12.93 10.32
CA THR A 42 2.96 12.56 8.98
C THR A 42 1.84 11.84 8.21
N LYS A 43 1.91 11.84 6.89
CA LYS A 43 0.94 11.10 6.05
C LYS A 43 0.88 9.61 6.40
N LEU A 44 2.01 9.02 6.80
CA LEU A 44 2.08 7.62 7.22
C LEU A 44 1.31 7.38 8.52
N GLN A 45 1.50 8.24 9.53
CA GLN A 45 0.75 8.17 10.80
C GLN A 45 -0.75 8.35 10.57
N LEU A 46 -1.15 9.31 9.72
CA LEU A 46 -2.56 9.48 9.35
C LEU A 46 -3.12 8.23 8.63
N GLY A 47 -2.33 7.59 7.80
CA GLY A 47 -2.70 6.33 7.15
C GLY A 47 -2.89 5.19 8.14
N GLN A 48 -2.00 5.04 9.12
CA GLN A 48 -2.11 4.04 10.20
C GLN A 48 -3.36 4.26 11.05
N GLU A 49 -3.64 5.49 11.46
CA GLU A 49 -4.87 5.82 12.23
C GLU A 49 -6.15 5.51 11.45
N LEU A 50 -6.15 5.76 10.14
CA LEU A 50 -7.28 5.37 9.29
C LEU A 50 -7.46 3.85 9.22
N LEU A 51 -6.35 3.08 9.17
CA LEU A 51 -6.39 1.62 9.19
C LEU A 51 -6.87 1.07 10.54
N GLU A 52 -6.36 1.59 11.65
CA GLU A 52 -6.78 1.20 13.00
C GLU A 52 -8.28 1.45 13.20
N ARG A 53 -8.76 2.63 12.78
CA ARG A 53 -10.18 2.97 12.83
C ARG A 53 -11.02 2.03 11.96
N ALA A 54 -10.59 1.75 10.74
CA ALA A 54 -11.30 0.80 9.88
C ALA A 54 -11.24 -0.64 10.43
N GLY A 55 -10.13 -1.01 11.07
CA GLY A 55 -9.97 -2.30 11.75
C GLY A 55 -10.91 -2.50 12.95
N SER A 56 -11.41 -1.40 13.54
CA SER A 56 -12.43 -1.45 14.61
C SER A 56 -13.86 -1.64 14.10
N TRP A 57 -14.08 -1.54 12.79
CA TRP A 57 -15.38 -1.76 12.19
C TRP A 57 -15.58 -3.24 11.86
N ASP A 58 -16.81 -3.72 11.86
CA ASP A 58 -17.15 -5.09 11.48
C ASP A 58 -17.12 -5.25 9.94
N ILE A 59 -15.95 -5.05 9.36
CA ILE A 59 -15.69 -5.25 7.93
C ILE A 59 -14.61 -6.31 7.74
N LYS A 60 -14.79 -7.15 6.71
CA LYS A 60 -13.80 -8.17 6.36
C LYS A 60 -12.46 -7.51 6.06
N ARG A 61 -11.41 -7.93 6.77
CA ARG A 61 -10.04 -7.50 6.48
C ARG A 61 -9.63 -7.92 5.07
N ALA A 62 -8.99 -7.01 4.38
CA ALA A 62 -8.41 -7.20 3.06
C ALA A 62 -6.98 -6.69 3.04
N PRO A 63 -6.14 -7.10 2.08
CA PRO A 63 -4.79 -6.57 1.94
C PRO A 63 -4.80 -5.04 1.76
N VAL A 64 -3.88 -4.37 2.44
CA VAL A 64 -3.67 -2.92 2.35
C VAL A 64 -2.84 -2.63 1.10
N LEU A 65 -3.38 -1.83 0.20
CA LEU A 65 -2.67 -1.39 -0.99
C LEU A 65 -2.17 0.04 -0.80
N GLY A 66 -0.95 0.31 -1.16
CA GLY A 66 -0.36 1.63 -1.03
C GLY A 66 0.63 1.95 -2.15
N ASP A 67 0.94 3.23 -2.27
CA ASP A 67 1.93 3.72 -3.21
C ASP A 67 3.37 3.57 -2.67
N GLU A 68 4.32 4.09 -3.43
CA GLU A 68 5.74 4.03 -3.12
C GLU A 68 6.12 4.72 -1.80
N ALA A 69 5.38 5.76 -1.39
CA ALA A 69 5.65 6.44 -0.13
C ALA A 69 5.43 5.51 1.07
N TYR A 70 4.43 4.61 0.98
CA TYR A 70 4.19 3.57 1.98
C TYR A 70 5.18 2.41 1.81
N GLY A 71 5.45 1.98 0.59
CA GLY A 71 6.34 0.85 0.29
C GLY A 71 7.80 1.07 0.73
N LYS A 72 8.31 2.28 0.64
CA LYS A 72 9.65 2.67 1.11
C LYS A 72 9.80 2.62 2.63
N ASN A 73 8.71 2.70 3.38
CA ASN A 73 8.78 2.76 4.83
C ASN A 73 8.83 1.36 5.45
N THR A 74 10.04 0.93 5.80
CA THR A 74 10.26 -0.39 6.43
C THR A 74 9.60 -0.51 7.79
N GLN A 75 9.49 0.58 8.56
CA GLN A 75 8.83 0.57 9.86
C GLN A 75 7.34 0.32 9.71
N LEU A 76 6.67 1.02 8.79
CA LEU A 76 5.25 0.79 8.52
C LEU A 76 4.97 -0.69 8.14
N ARG A 77 5.81 -1.29 7.30
CA ARG A 77 5.64 -2.70 6.93
C ARG A 77 5.80 -3.63 8.13
N GLN A 78 6.73 -3.32 9.05
CA GLN A 78 6.87 -4.07 10.31
C GLN A 78 5.66 -3.91 11.22
N ASP A 79 5.16 -2.67 11.39
CA ASP A 79 3.99 -2.39 12.21
C ASP A 79 2.73 -3.11 11.68
N LEU A 80 2.58 -3.19 10.36
CA LEU A 80 1.51 -3.95 9.72
C LEU A 80 1.66 -5.46 9.92
N ASP A 81 2.88 -5.99 9.85
CA ASP A 81 3.16 -7.39 10.16
C ASP A 81 2.81 -7.74 11.61
N GLU A 82 3.19 -6.88 12.57
CA GLU A 82 2.91 -7.07 14.00
C GLU A 82 1.40 -7.05 14.29
N THR A 83 0.65 -6.25 13.54
CA THR A 83 -0.81 -6.16 13.65
C THR A 83 -1.56 -7.12 12.74
N ALA A 84 -0.86 -8.06 12.12
CA ALA A 84 -1.39 -9.09 11.21
C ALA A 84 -2.19 -8.51 10.01
N PHE A 85 -1.81 -7.33 9.54
CA PHE A 85 -2.30 -6.81 8.27
C PHE A 85 -1.47 -7.33 7.12
N GLN A 86 -2.15 -7.87 6.11
CA GLN A 86 -1.54 -8.13 4.82
C GLN A 86 -1.42 -6.84 4.03
N TYR A 87 -0.36 -6.71 3.25
CA TYR A 87 -0.16 -5.54 2.39
C TYR A 87 0.44 -5.91 1.04
N LEU A 88 0.24 -5.01 0.09
CA LEU A 88 0.94 -4.98 -1.19
C LEU A 88 1.19 -3.51 -1.55
N PHE A 89 2.44 -3.10 -1.50
CA PHE A 89 2.86 -1.71 -1.71
C PHE A 89 3.75 -1.57 -2.94
N SER A 90 3.53 -0.51 -3.72
CA SER A 90 4.47 -0.14 -4.78
C SER A 90 5.82 0.23 -4.17
N ILE A 91 6.90 -0.09 -4.86
CA ILE A 91 8.26 0.30 -4.52
C ILE A 91 8.97 0.87 -5.75
N ASP A 92 10.01 1.66 -5.50
CA ASP A 92 10.89 2.15 -6.54
C ASP A 92 11.85 1.05 -7.02
N LYS A 93 12.26 1.11 -8.28
CA LYS A 93 13.23 0.18 -8.88
C LYS A 93 14.60 0.15 -8.19
N THR A 94 14.95 1.23 -7.48
CA THR A 94 16.19 1.35 -6.71
C THR A 94 16.07 0.81 -5.29
N ALA A 95 14.87 0.44 -4.84
CA ALA A 95 14.67 -0.20 -3.54
C ALA A 95 15.57 -1.44 -3.45
N SER A 96 16.21 -1.61 -2.29
CA SER A 96 17.16 -2.73 -2.11
C SER A 96 16.52 -3.86 -1.32
N VAL A 97 16.76 -5.08 -1.79
CA VAL A 97 16.32 -6.33 -1.16
C VAL A 97 17.46 -7.32 -1.13
N PHE A 98 17.38 -8.32 -0.27
CA PHE A 98 18.25 -9.48 -0.33
C PHE A 98 17.62 -10.56 -1.21
N ALA A 99 18.44 -11.21 -2.01
CA ALA A 99 18.02 -12.36 -2.80
C ALA A 99 17.51 -13.49 -1.87
N PRO A 100 16.61 -14.37 -2.34
CA PRO A 100 15.98 -15.39 -1.50
C PRO A 100 16.99 -16.37 -0.88
N ASP A 101 18.08 -16.65 -1.59
CA ASP A 101 19.18 -17.53 -1.18
C ASP A 101 20.19 -16.87 -0.25
N THR A 102 19.98 -15.62 0.20
CA THR A 102 20.86 -14.93 1.14
C THR A 102 20.82 -15.61 2.51
N VAL A 103 22.00 -15.99 3.01
CA VAL A 103 22.13 -16.62 4.32
C VAL A 103 22.47 -15.57 5.37
N PHE A 104 21.71 -15.57 6.46
CA PHE A 104 21.94 -14.70 7.61
C PHE A 104 22.51 -15.53 8.75
N SER A 105 23.72 -15.22 9.20
CA SER A 105 24.41 -15.95 10.26
C SER A 105 25.02 -15.01 11.28
N LEU A 106 25.22 -15.51 12.50
CA LEU A 106 26.04 -14.82 13.50
C LEU A 106 27.50 -14.90 13.08
N PRO A 107 28.19 -13.75 12.96
CA PRO A 107 29.60 -13.76 12.61
C PRO A 107 30.42 -14.49 13.65
N GLU A 108 31.36 -15.32 13.22
CA GLU A 108 32.28 -16.02 14.11
C GLU A 108 33.09 -15.04 15.00
N ARG A 109 33.40 -15.46 16.20
CA ARG A 109 34.25 -14.68 17.11
C ARG A 109 35.67 -14.60 16.55
N ALA A 110 36.18 -13.39 16.41
CA ALA A 110 37.56 -13.16 15.99
C ALA A 110 38.63 -13.39 17.13
N GLY A 111 38.18 -13.81 18.34
CA GLY A 111 39.06 -14.03 19.50
C GLY A 111 38.27 -14.47 20.74
N GLN A 112 39.02 -14.84 21.81
CA GLN A 112 38.43 -15.33 23.05
C GLN A 112 37.83 -14.22 23.96
N THR A 113 38.22 -12.96 23.75
CA THR A 113 37.79 -11.81 24.55
C THR A 113 36.91 -10.87 23.77
N GLY A 114 35.89 -10.29 24.44
CA GLY A 114 34.97 -9.33 23.88
C GLY A 114 33.49 -9.73 24.01
N ARG A 115 32.59 -8.76 23.78
CA ARG A 115 31.12 -8.98 23.82
C ARG A 115 30.68 -9.95 22.74
N SER A 116 29.83 -10.88 23.06
CA SER A 116 29.21 -11.79 22.09
C SER A 116 28.50 -11.00 21.01
N ARG A 117 28.66 -11.44 19.77
CA ARG A 117 27.94 -10.84 18.65
C ARG A 117 26.50 -11.38 18.69
N THR A 118 25.56 -10.47 18.63
CA THR A 118 24.14 -10.77 18.79
C THR A 118 23.34 -10.44 17.51
N ARG A 119 24.01 -9.92 16.46
CA ARG A 119 23.32 -9.53 15.22
C ARG A 119 23.71 -10.43 14.07
N LEU A 120 22.71 -10.98 13.42
CA LEU A 120 22.88 -11.69 12.16
C LEU A 120 23.45 -10.76 11.09
N ARG A 121 24.33 -11.31 10.28
CA ARG A 121 24.87 -10.63 9.09
C ARG A 121 24.56 -11.46 7.85
N PRO A 122 24.16 -10.80 6.77
CA PRO A 122 24.00 -11.47 5.50
C PRO A 122 25.37 -11.85 4.91
N ASP A 123 25.43 -12.95 4.20
CA ASP A 123 26.59 -13.41 3.43
C ASP A 123 26.90 -12.52 2.22
N ARG A 124 25.93 -11.75 1.79
CA ARG A 124 26.02 -10.80 0.65
C ARG A 124 25.30 -9.48 0.93
N LYS A 125 25.62 -8.47 0.13
CA LYS A 125 24.96 -7.16 0.21
C LYS A 125 23.57 -7.22 -0.45
N PRO A 126 22.63 -6.37 0.02
CA PRO A 126 21.36 -6.21 -0.69
C PRO A 126 21.62 -5.59 -2.07
N GLU A 127 20.80 -5.93 -3.03
CA GLU A 127 20.87 -5.42 -4.40
C GLU A 127 19.60 -4.63 -4.76
N PRO A 128 19.69 -3.66 -5.69
CA PRO A 128 18.51 -2.98 -6.21
C PRO A 128 17.53 -3.96 -6.86
N VAL A 129 16.25 -3.73 -6.65
CA VAL A 129 15.16 -4.55 -7.20
C VAL A 129 15.30 -4.70 -8.71
N GLN A 130 15.62 -3.62 -9.43
CA GLN A 130 15.81 -3.68 -10.88
C GLN A 130 16.84 -4.74 -11.28
N LYS A 131 18.00 -4.76 -10.63
CA LYS A 131 19.08 -5.73 -10.95
C LYS A 131 18.66 -7.17 -10.67
N LEU A 132 17.96 -7.38 -9.54
CA LEU A 132 17.45 -8.70 -9.21
C LEU A 132 16.44 -9.18 -10.24
N ILE A 133 15.50 -8.32 -10.65
CA ILE A 133 14.49 -8.63 -11.66
C ILE A 133 15.12 -8.94 -13.02
N GLU A 134 16.08 -8.13 -13.48
CA GLU A 134 16.78 -8.37 -14.76
C GLU A 134 17.46 -9.75 -14.77
N ARG A 135 18.04 -10.16 -13.63
CA ARG A 135 18.68 -11.47 -13.49
C ARG A 135 17.68 -12.64 -13.50
N LEU A 136 16.50 -12.44 -12.90
CA LEU A 136 15.47 -13.48 -12.78
C LEU A 136 14.52 -13.54 -13.99
N ALA A 137 14.51 -12.52 -14.83
CA ALA A 137 13.50 -12.36 -15.90
C ALA A 137 13.49 -13.53 -16.91
N SER A 138 14.66 -14.07 -17.26
CA SER A 138 14.75 -15.16 -18.23
C SER A 138 14.02 -16.44 -17.82
N GLU A 139 13.87 -16.68 -16.53
CA GLU A 139 13.35 -17.94 -15.99
C GLU A 139 11.98 -17.80 -15.31
N HIS A 140 11.61 -16.59 -14.89
CA HIS A 140 10.48 -16.38 -13.96
C HIS A 140 9.37 -15.49 -14.53
N LEU A 141 9.54 -14.91 -15.72
CA LEU A 141 8.46 -14.14 -16.36
C LEU A 141 7.36 -15.09 -16.85
N GLN A 142 6.14 -14.83 -16.45
CA GLN A 142 4.96 -15.58 -16.84
C GLN A 142 3.80 -14.66 -17.24
N THR A 143 3.02 -15.05 -18.23
CA THR A 143 1.80 -14.32 -18.60
C THR A 143 0.68 -14.65 -17.63
N VAL A 144 0.08 -13.62 -17.04
CA VAL A 144 -0.97 -13.74 -16.03
C VAL A 144 -2.17 -12.90 -16.41
N THR A 145 -3.35 -13.50 -16.30
CA THR A 145 -4.63 -12.79 -16.42
C THR A 145 -4.99 -12.20 -15.06
N PHE A 146 -5.03 -10.88 -14.96
CA PHE A 146 -5.32 -10.19 -13.71
C PHE A 146 -6.73 -9.58 -13.64
N ARG A 147 -7.45 -9.58 -14.74
CA ARG A 147 -8.87 -9.21 -14.81
C ARG A 147 -9.57 -10.04 -15.85
N ASP A 148 -10.70 -10.65 -15.44
CA ASP A 148 -11.54 -11.42 -16.36
C ASP A 148 -12.11 -10.50 -17.44
N ALA A 149 -12.48 -11.08 -18.58
CA ALA A 149 -13.10 -10.35 -19.67
C ALA A 149 -14.41 -9.66 -19.19
N PRO A 150 -14.65 -8.39 -19.51
CA PRO A 150 -16.01 -7.85 -19.48
C PRO A 150 -16.87 -8.56 -20.51
N GLU A 151 -18.21 -8.45 -20.42
CA GLU A 151 -19.14 -9.17 -21.31
C GLU A 151 -18.82 -9.01 -22.80
N ASP A 152 -18.25 -7.87 -23.22
CA ASP A 152 -17.89 -7.55 -24.61
C ASP A 152 -16.39 -7.28 -24.80
N GLY A 153 -15.52 -7.84 -24.00
CA GLY A 153 -14.09 -7.53 -24.05
C GLY A 153 -13.16 -8.73 -23.81
N GLU A 154 -11.87 -8.52 -24.07
CA GLU A 154 -10.85 -9.51 -23.78
C GLU A 154 -10.36 -9.40 -22.32
N PRO A 155 -9.88 -10.54 -21.73
CA PRO A 155 -9.26 -10.53 -20.42
C PRO A 155 -7.98 -9.68 -20.46
N LEU A 156 -7.72 -8.96 -19.38
CA LEU A 156 -6.48 -8.20 -19.26
C LEU A 156 -5.36 -9.10 -18.77
N THR A 157 -4.35 -9.23 -19.61
CA THR A 157 -3.14 -10.00 -19.34
C THR A 157 -1.92 -9.10 -19.34
N SER A 158 -0.89 -9.50 -18.61
CA SER A 158 0.45 -8.92 -18.72
C SER A 158 1.48 -9.97 -18.32
N ARG A 159 2.75 -9.73 -18.63
CA ARG A 159 3.82 -10.56 -18.09
C ARG A 159 4.23 -10.05 -16.73
N PHE A 160 4.25 -10.96 -15.78
CA PHE A 160 4.68 -10.69 -14.42
C PHE A 160 5.85 -11.59 -14.04
N LEU A 161 6.67 -11.07 -13.13
CA LEU A 161 7.64 -11.84 -12.38
C LEU A 161 7.26 -11.83 -10.90
N PHE A 162 7.29 -13.01 -10.30
CA PHE A 162 7.06 -13.18 -8.86
C PHE A 162 8.28 -13.86 -8.26
N ALA A 163 8.85 -13.28 -7.24
CA ALA A 163 9.98 -13.85 -6.52
C ALA A 163 9.80 -13.67 -5.01
N ARG A 164 10.32 -14.63 -4.24
CA ARG A 164 10.47 -14.43 -2.79
C ARG A 164 11.77 -13.67 -2.56
N VAL A 165 11.76 -12.68 -1.67
CA VAL A 165 12.93 -11.88 -1.30
C VAL A 165 12.94 -11.64 0.20
N LYS A 166 14.11 -11.40 0.76
CA LYS A 166 14.21 -11.01 2.16
C LYS A 166 14.30 -9.48 2.23
N ALA A 167 13.27 -8.87 2.78
CA ALA A 167 13.17 -7.42 2.85
C ALA A 167 14.12 -6.85 3.91
N LEU A 168 14.64 -5.64 3.64
CA LEU A 168 15.43 -4.92 4.62
C LEU A 168 14.57 -4.56 5.82
N LYS A 169 15.02 -4.95 7.02
CA LYS A 169 14.44 -4.48 8.29
C LYS A 169 15.14 -3.19 8.73
N ARG A 170 14.39 -2.28 9.35
CA ARG A 170 14.99 -1.17 10.04
C ARG A 170 15.90 -1.71 11.15
N ARG A 171 17.08 -1.14 11.34
CA ARG A 171 17.97 -1.47 12.46
C ARG A 171 17.29 -1.08 13.78
N GLY A 172 16.53 -1.99 14.36
CA GLY A 172 16.00 -1.87 15.71
C GLY A 172 17.04 -2.29 16.75
N ASN A 173 16.78 -2.03 18.03
CA ASN A 173 17.61 -2.44 19.14
C ASN A 173 17.58 -3.96 19.33
N GLY A 174 18.32 -4.71 18.51
CA GLY A 174 18.76 -6.03 18.87
C GLY A 174 17.87 -7.22 18.58
N ALA A 175 16.86 -7.10 17.76
CA ALA A 175 16.16 -8.28 17.28
C ALA A 175 17.04 -9.00 16.24
N GLU A 176 17.43 -10.17 16.58
CA GLU A 176 18.39 -11.03 15.86
C GLU A 176 17.65 -12.01 14.97
N GLU A 177 16.49 -11.63 14.53
CA GLU A 177 15.68 -12.41 13.62
C GLU A 177 16.09 -12.19 12.17
N GLU A 178 16.12 -13.28 11.44
CA GLU A 178 16.28 -13.24 9.99
C GLU A 178 15.13 -12.40 9.37
N PRO A 179 15.43 -11.57 8.34
CA PRO A 179 14.37 -10.86 7.64
C PRO A 179 13.32 -11.83 7.11
N ARG A 180 12.04 -11.49 7.28
CA ARG A 180 10.96 -12.28 6.70
C ARG A 180 11.03 -12.26 5.18
N GLU A 181 10.62 -13.35 4.59
CA GLU A 181 10.41 -13.40 3.16
C GLU A 181 9.14 -12.67 2.78
N GLU A 182 9.27 -11.83 1.76
CA GLU A 182 8.18 -11.09 1.14
C GLU A 182 8.11 -11.43 -0.35
N TRP A 183 6.96 -11.22 -0.96
CA TRP A 183 6.84 -11.23 -2.41
C TRP A 183 7.46 -9.98 -3.00
N LEU A 184 8.32 -10.14 -3.98
CA LEU A 184 8.69 -9.13 -4.96
C LEU A 184 7.90 -9.42 -6.23
N ILE A 185 7.11 -8.46 -6.67
CA ILE A 185 6.25 -8.56 -7.84
C ILE A 185 6.70 -7.50 -8.84
N CYS A 186 6.82 -7.89 -10.09
CA CYS A 186 7.20 -6.99 -11.15
C CYS A 186 6.27 -7.20 -12.35
N ASP A 187 5.78 -6.10 -12.91
CA ASP A 187 4.99 -6.10 -14.13
C ASP A 187 5.85 -5.63 -15.30
N TRP A 188 6.07 -6.54 -16.24
CA TRP A 188 6.90 -6.29 -17.41
C TRP A 188 6.14 -6.68 -18.69
N PRO A 189 5.26 -5.79 -19.19
CA PRO A 189 4.47 -6.07 -20.38
C PRO A 189 5.31 -6.38 -21.61
N ASP A 190 4.76 -7.16 -22.52
CA ASP A 190 5.40 -7.43 -23.80
C ASP A 190 5.69 -6.13 -24.57
N GLY A 191 6.84 -6.11 -25.23
CA GLY A 191 7.28 -4.95 -26.00
C GLY A 191 7.83 -3.78 -25.20
N GLN A 192 7.83 -3.85 -23.85
CA GLN A 192 8.45 -2.83 -23.03
C GLN A 192 9.92 -3.19 -22.74
N GLU A 193 10.81 -2.20 -22.89
CA GLU A 193 12.23 -2.38 -22.55
C GLU A 193 12.48 -2.55 -21.06
N GLN A 194 11.62 -1.97 -20.22
CA GLN A 194 11.74 -2.00 -18.76
C GLN A 194 10.39 -2.32 -18.12
N PRO A 195 10.41 -2.88 -16.90
CA PRO A 195 9.21 -3.06 -16.10
C PRO A 195 8.45 -1.76 -15.88
N THR A 196 7.13 -1.85 -15.85
CA THR A 196 6.22 -0.71 -15.61
C THR A 196 5.84 -0.54 -14.15
N GLY A 197 6.11 -1.53 -13.30
CA GLY A 197 5.81 -1.45 -11.87
C GLY A 197 6.51 -2.51 -11.04
N TYR A 198 6.76 -2.16 -9.78
CA TYR A 198 7.36 -3.04 -8.78
C TYR A 198 6.57 -2.94 -7.49
N TRP A 199 6.37 -4.07 -6.83
CA TRP A 199 5.65 -4.14 -5.55
C TRP A 199 6.33 -5.11 -4.60
N ILE A 200 6.12 -4.85 -3.31
CA ILE A 200 6.51 -5.73 -2.22
C ILE A 200 5.29 -6.10 -1.39
N SER A 201 5.21 -7.36 -0.91
CA SER A 201 4.04 -7.84 -0.21
C SER A 201 4.37 -8.95 0.79
N ASN A 202 3.71 -8.91 1.96
CA ASN A 202 3.76 -9.96 2.99
C ASN A 202 2.65 -11.01 2.84
N LEU A 203 1.95 -11.05 1.72
CA LEU A 203 0.96 -12.08 1.45
C LEU A 203 1.57 -13.49 1.59
N PRO A 204 0.78 -14.51 1.99
CA PRO A 204 1.24 -15.88 2.12
C PRO A 204 2.00 -16.40 0.90
N ALA A 205 2.95 -17.30 1.12
CA ALA A 205 3.79 -17.84 0.05
C ALA A 205 3.00 -18.66 -0.99
N ASP A 206 1.85 -19.17 -0.62
CA ASP A 206 0.91 -19.94 -1.46
C ASP A 206 -0.12 -19.05 -2.18
N THR A 207 0.01 -17.72 -2.10
CA THR A 207 -0.89 -16.80 -2.81
C THR A 207 -0.75 -16.99 -4.32
N PRO A 208 -1.86 -17.25 -5.04
CA PRO A 208 -1.82 -17.45 -6.49
C PRO A 208 -1.29 -16.23 -7.25
N PRO A 209 -0.48 -16.43 -8.31
CA PRO A 209 0.04 -15.35 -9.16
C PRO A 209 -1.03 -14.40 -9.69
N GLU A 210 -2.19 -14.92 -10.06
CA GLU A 210 -3.34 -14.14 -10.54
C GLU A 210 -3.87 -13.19 -9.47
N GLN A 211 -3.89 -13.63 -8.22
CA GLN A 211 -4.31 -12.79 -7.09
C GLN A 211 -3.28 -11.68 -6.82
N LEU A 212 -1.99 -12.00 -6.84
CA LEU A 212 -0.92 -11.01 -6.69
C LEU A 212 -0.96 -9.95 -7.79
N ALA A 213 -1.08 -10.38 -9.05
CA ALA A 213 -1.18 -9.48 -10.20
C ALA A 213 -2.44 -8.60 -10.14
N ARG A 214 -3.59 -9.18 -9.74
CA ARG A 214 -4.85 -8.46 -9.55
C ARG A 214 -4.71 -7.36 -8.48
N LEU A 215 -4.12 -7.68 -7.34
CA LEU A 215 -3.90 -6.71 -6.26
C LEU A 215 -2.93 -5.61 -6.69
N ALA A 216 -1.83 -5.95 -7.36
CA ALA A 216 -0.85 -4.99 -7.88
C ALA A 216 -1.50 -3.95 -8.81
N ARG A 217 -2.43 -4.40 -9.65
CA ARG A 217 -3.17 -3.55 -10.59
C ARG A 217 -4.41 -2.90 -10.00
N MET A 218 -4.88 -3.31 -8.82
CA MET A 218 -6.14 -2.83 -8.26
C MET A 218 -6.09 -1.37 -7.78
N ARG A 219 -4.91 -0.86 -7.42
CA ARG A 219 -4.75 0.50 -6.90
C ARG A 219 -5.24 1.59 -7.86
N TRP A 220 -5.11 1.37 -9.17
CA TRP A 220 -5.56 2.36 -10.17
C TRP A 220 -7.06 2.70 -10.07
N LYS A 221 -7.87 1.82 -9.48
CA LYS A 221 -9.30 2.10 -9.25
C LYS A 221 -9.52 3.32 -8.36
N ILE A 222 -8.59 3.60 -7.44
CA ILE A 222 -8.65 4.78 -6.58
C ILE A 222 -8.52 6.06 -7.41
N GLU A 223 -7.73 6.03 -8.48
CA GLU A 223 -7.56 7.18 -9.37
C GLU A 223 -8.85 7.48 -10.15
N LEU A 224 -9.57 6.44 -10.55
CA LEU A 224 -10.90 6.60 -11.14
C LEU A 224 -11.90 7.15 -10.13
N ASP A 225 -11.88 6.66 -8.90
CA ASP A 225 -12.71 7.19 -7.82
C ASP A 225 -12.44 8.68 -7.60
N TYR A 226 -11.18 9.08 -7.50
CA TYR A 226 -10.84 10.47 -7.35
C TYR A 226 -11.30 11.32 -8.53
N LYS A 227 -11.24 10.81 -9.75
CA LYS A 227 -11.77 11.50 -10.93
C LYS A 227 -13.29 11.73 -10.78
N GLN A 228 -14.03 10.73 -10.34
CA GLN A 228 -15.47 10.84 -10.11
C GLN A 228 -15.79 11.76 -8.92
N LEU A 229 -15.12 11.57 -7.79
CA LEU A 229 -15.29 12.37 -6.57
C LEU A 229 -15.06 13.87 -6.86
N LYS A 230 -14.06 14.21 -7.65
CA LYS A 230 -13.75 15.60 -8.03
C LYS A 230 -14.68 16.12 -9.11
N GLY A 231 -14.78 15.41 -10.23
CA GLY A 231 -15.50 15.90 -11.41
C GLY A 231 -17.01 15.87 -11.29
N GLU A 232 -17.58 14.85 -10.61
CA GLU A 232 -19.03 14.69 -10.53
C GLU A 232 -19.60 15.09 -9.18
N LEU A 233 -18.84 14.87 -8.08
CA LEU A 233 -19.33 15.06 -6.71
C LEU A 233 -18.69 16.27 -6.01
N GLY A 234 -17.83 17.01 -6.69
CA GLY A 234 -17.28 18.28 -6.23
C GLY A 234 -16.33 18.18 -5.03
N LEU A 235 -15.57 17.08 -4.89
CA LEU A 235 -14.61 16.92 -3.79
C LEU A 235 -13.62 18.09 -3.71
N ASP A 236 -13.23 18.66 -4.83
CA ASP A 236 -12.32 19.80 -4.94
C ASP A 236 -13.01 21.17 -4.98
N HIS A 237 -14.35 21.23 -4.85
CA HIS A 237 -15.11 22.48 -4.82
C HIS A 237 -15.19 23.12 -3.43
N TYR A 238 -14.47 22.57 -2.43
CA TYR A 238 -14.44 23.18 -1.10
C TYR A 238 -13.53 24.40 -1.07
N GLU A 239 -14.11 25.59 -1.09
CA GLU A 239 -13.40 26.87 -1.00
C GLU A 239 -13.29 27.41 0.44
N GLY A 240 -13.87 26.70 1.39
CA GLY A 240 -13.84 27.05 2.80
C GLY A 240 -12.45 26.89 3.43
N ARG A 241 -12.25 27.57 4.57
CA ARG A 241 -11.01 27.50 5.36
C ARG A 241 -11.20 26.88 6.73
N SER A 242 -12.38 26.34 7.02
CA SER A 242 -12.70 25.75 8.31
C SER A 242 -12.34 24.28 8.34
N TYR A 243 -11.64 23.84 9.40
CA TYR A 243 -11.31 22.44 9.65
C TYR A 243 -12.55 21.55 9.65
N LEU A 244 -13.57 21.92 10.43
CA LEU A 244 -14.83 21.17 10.47
C LEU A 244 -15.56 21.21 9.14
N GLY A 245 -15.54 22.37 8.44
CA GLY A 245 -16.18 22.50 7.13
C GLY A 245 -15.59 21.54 6.10
N TRP A 246 -14.28 21.32 6.14
CA TRP A 246 -13.62 20.34 5.26
C TRP A 246 -14.12 18.91 5.55
N TYR A 247 -14.24 18.52 6.82
CA TYR A 247 -14.76 17.20 7.18
C TYR A 247 -16.25 17.04 6.83
N HIS A 248 -17.07 18.07 7.01
CA HIS A 248 -18.48 18.03 6.57
C HIS A 248 -18.58 17.84 5.05
N HIS A 249 -17.79 18.62 4.30
CA HIS A 249 -17.77 18.52 2.84
C HIS A 249 -17.36 17.12 2.38
N THR A 250 -16.25 16.60 2.87
CA THR A 250 -15.77 15.25 2.51
C THR A 250 -16.74 14.15 2.93
N ALA A 251 -17.45 14.31 4.05
CA ALA A 251 -18.46 13.36 4.49
C ALA A 251 -19.66 13.33 3.55
N LEU A 252 -20.15 14.49 3.09
CA LEU A 252 -21.26 14.58 2.13
C LEU A 252 -20.88 13.98 0.77
N VAL A 253 -19.68 14.29 0.29
CA VAL A 253 -19.16 13.71 -0.96
C VAL A 253 -19.04 12.18 -0.85
N THR A 254 -18.56 11.69 0.30
CA THR A 254 -18.46 10.25 0.57
C THR A 254 -19.83 9.58 0.58
N ALA A 255 -20.82 10.19 1.22
CA ALA A 255 -22.18 9.67 1.27
C ALA A 255 -22.81 9.62 -0.14
N ALA A 256 -22.65 10.68 -0.93
CA ALA A 256 -23.13 10.72 -2.32
C ALA A 256 -22.44 9.63 -3.18
N HIS A 257 -21.14 9.45 -3.06
CA HIS A 257 -20.41 8.40 -3.77
C HIS A 257 -20.88 7.00 -3.35
N GLY A 258 -21.06 6.79 -2.05
CA GLY A 258 -21.59 5.52 -1.53
C GLY A 258 -22.98 5.21 -2.07
N PHE A 259 -23.87 6.20 -2.11
CA PHE A 259 -25.19 6.06 -2.71
C PHE A 259 -25.12 5.67 -4.19
N LEU A 260 -24.34 6.38 -5.00
CA LEU A 260 -24.16 6.04 -6.42
C LEU A 260 -23.57 4.65 -6.63
N THR A 261 -22.64 4.23 -5.77
CA THR A 261 -22.06 2.88 -5.82
C THR A 261 -23.12 1.83 -5.50
N LEU A 262 -23.97 2.05 -4.51
CA LEU A 262 -25.07 1.15 -4.16
C LEU A 262 -26.09 1.06 -5.30
N GLU A 263 -26.45 2.18 -5.93
CA GLU A 263 -27.36 2.20 -7.07
C GLU A 263 -26.83 1.41 -8.26
N ARG A 264 -25.53 1.50 -8.54
CA ARG A 264 -24.90 0.69 -9.60
C ARG A 264 -24.89 -0.80 -9.28
N LEU A 265 -24.76 -1.16 -8.00
CA LEU A 265 -24.75 -2.56 -7.56
C LEU A 265 -26.14 -3.16 -7.48
N HIS A 266 -27.14 -2.36 -7.12
CA HIS A 266 -28.54 -2.75 -6.90
C HIS A 266 -29.48 -1.64 -7.39
N PRO A 267 -29.69 -1.52 -8.71
CA PRO A 267 -30.53 -0.48 -9.26
C PRO A 267 -31.93 -0.50 -8.63
N PHE A 268 -32.44 0.66 -8.21
CA PHE A 268 -33.74 0.79 -7.59
C PHE A 268 -34.87 0.17 -8.43
N HIS A 269 -34.77 0.29 -9.75
CA HIS A 269 -35.74 -0.23 -10.71
C HIS A 269 -35.80 -1.77 -10.79
N GLN A 270 -34.82 -2.47 -10.22
CA GLN A 270 -34.73 -3.95 -10.23
C GLN A 270 -35.05 -4.56 -8.86
N ARG A 271 -35.46 -3.76 -7.86
CA ARG A 271 -35.87 -4.28 -6.56
C ARG A 271 -37.30 -4.84 -6.69
N PRO A 272 -37.54 -6.11 -6.37
CA PRO A 272 -38.91 -6.61 -6.27
C PRO A 272 -39.66 -5.81 -5.21
N ALA A 273 -40.93 -5.53 -5.47
CA ALA A 273 -41.84 -4.80 -4.58
C ALA A 273 -42.06 -5.55 -3.25
#